data_f4bf5981c95e663295cbb3cc6bd3b4ea
#
_entry.id   f4bf5981c95e663295cbb3cc6bd3b4ea
#
_cell.length_a   1.000
_cell.length_b   1.000
_cell.length_c   1.000
_cell.angle_alpha   90.00
_cell.angle_beta   90.00
_cell.angle_gamma   90.00
#
_symmetry.space_group_name_H-M   'P 1'
#
loop_
_entity.id
_entity.type
_entity.pdbx_description
1 polymer ?
#
loop_
_entity_poly.entity_id
_entity_poly.type
_entity_poly.pdbx_seq_one_letter_code
_entity_poly.pdbx_strand_id
1 'polypeptide(L)'
;MEPLESTSIHLIQSTIMRFFSLFPHKADFEVEMNYFNNSIDEEFKSIRDFLILHYKLTTRDDSELWNYCRNMEIPDSLKEKLELYKSGSWIERNNKELFGVDSWLAVLNGQSAQANSYNPLVDTLPESELEKIMQDTREVLSKCASSMPDHEDFILKNCASKNSQLAKNQIAP
;
A
#
# COMPACT_ATOMS: atom_id res chain seq x y z
N MET A 1 16.29 -2.23 2.30
CA MET A 1 15.04 -1.47 2.18
C MET A 1 14.63 -1.03 3.57
N GLU A 2 14.02 0.14 3.65
CA GLU A 2 13.57 0.68 4.91
C GLU A 2 12.30 -0.05 5.40
N PRO A 3 11.97 0.01 6.72
CA PRO A 3 10.87 -0.79 7.30
C PRO A 3 9.46 -0.24 7.06
N LEU A 4 9.30 0.95 6.47
CA LEU A 4 7.98 1.52 6.17
C LEU A 4 7.20 0.54 5.27
N GLU A 5 5.93 0.30 5.58
CA GLU A 5 5.05 -0.68 4.92
C GLU A 5 5.52 -2.14 4.99
N SER A 6 6.60 -2.44 5.70
CA SER A 6 7.09 -3.81 5.96
C SER A 6 7.26 -4.70 4.72
N THR A 7 7.60 -4.12 3.57
CA THR A 7 7.63 -4.79 2.27
C THR A 7 8.76 -5.80 2.08
N SER A 8 9.78 -5.78 2.94
CA SER A 8 10.98 -6.61 2.77
C SER A 8 10.68 -8.12 2.75
N ILE A 9 9.83 -8.61 3.67
CA ILE A 9 9.45 -10.02 3.74
C ILE A 9 8.63 -10.40 2.50
N HIS A 10 7.68 -9.55 2.12
CA HIS A 10 6.89 -9.75 0.90
C HIS A 10 7.79 -9.90 -0.33
N LEU A 11 8.75 -8.99 -0.53
CA LEU A 11 9.66 -9.04 -1.68
C LEU A 11 10.55 -10.29 -1.68
N ILE A 12 11.01 -10.76 -0.53
CA ILE A 12 11.74 -12.02 -0.43
C ILE A 12 10.83 -13.18 -0.88
N GLN A 13 9.62 -13.24 -0.35
CA GLN A 13 8.69 -14.32 -0.67
C GLN A 13 8.25 -14.29 -2.14
N SER A 14 7.84 -13.13 -2.66
CA SER A 14 7.40 -12.98 -4.05
C SER A 14 8.52 -13.31 -5.04
N THR A 15 9.76 -12.88 -4.74
CA THR A 15 10.94 -13.19 -5.54
C THR A 15 11.23 -14.69 -5.57
N ILE A 16 11.20 -15.36 -4.41
CA ILE A 16 11.43 -16.80 -4.31
C ILE A 16 10.34 -17.57 -5.07
N MET A 17 9.07 -17.23 -4.86
CA MET A 17 7.94 -17.88 -5.55
C MET A 17 8.05 -17.73 -7.07
N ARG A 18 8.37 -16.54 -7.55
CA ARG A 18 8.54 -16.25 -8.97
C ARG A 18 9.75 -16.99 -9.56
N PHE A 19 10.85 -17.06 -8.80
CA PHE A 19 12.02 -17.84 -9.20
C PHE A 19 11.67 -19.32 -9.40
N PHE A 20 10.97 -19.95 -8.46
CA PHE A 20 10.56 -21.34 -8.60
C PHE A 20 9.57 -21.56 -9.73
N SER A 21 8.64 -20.62 -9.95
CA SER A 21 7.66 -20.71 -11.05
C SER A 21 8.31 -20.64 -12.43
N LEU A 22 9.45 -19.95 -12.53
CA LEU A 22 10.19 -19.74 -13.77
C LEU A 22 11.48 -20.57 -13.82
N PHE A 23 11.63 -21.56 -12.91
CA PHE A 23 12.85 -22.34 -12.82
C PHE A 23 13.16 -23.02 -14.14
N PRO A 24 14.38 -22.88 -14.68
CA PRO A 24 14.71 -23.35 -16.00
C PRO A 24 14.66 -24.88 -16.09
N HIS A 25 13.97 -25.39 -17.10
CA HIS A 25 13.88 -26.82 -17.39
C HIS A 25 14.89 -27.27 -18.47
N LYS A 26 15.54 -26.31 -19.13
CA LYS A 26 16.46 -26.52 -20.24
C LYS A 26 17.71 -25.68 -20.07
N ALA A 27 18.75 -25.98 -20.89
CA ALA A 27 20.00 -25.22 -20.87
C ALA A 27 19.85 -23.78 -21.39
N ASP A 28 18.85 -23.52 -22.25
CA ASP A 28 18.51 -22.18 -22.73
C ASP A 28 17.27 -21.68 -21.97
N PHE A 29 17.46 -20.68 -21.13
CA PHE A 29 16.45 -20.08 -20.25
C PHE A 29 16.48 -18.53 -20.29
N GLU A 30 16.96 -17.96 -21.39
CA GLU A 30 17.07 -16.50 -21.54
C GLU A 30 15.71 -15.80 -21.42
N VAL A 31 14.66 -16.39 -21.95
CA VAL A 31 13.30 -15.84 -21.91
C VAL A 31 12.78 -15.75 -20.47
N GLU A 32 12.89 -16.86 -19.72
CA GLU A 32 12.45 -16.93 -18.32
C GLU A 32 13.29 -15.99 -17.44
N MET A 33 14.59 -15.92 -17.67
CA MET A 33 15.49 -15.02 -16.94
C MET A 33 15.15 -13.56 -17.20
N ASN A 34 14.91 -13.16 -18.45
CA ASN A 34 14.55 -11.80 -18.80
C ASN A 34 13.19 -11.43 -18.21
N TYR A 35 12.21 -12.32 -18.28
CA TYR A 35 10.90 -12.09 -17.66
C TYR A 35 11.00 -11.97 -16.14
N PHE A 36 11.76 -12.84 -15.49
CA PHE A 36 12.02 -12.79 -14.05
C PHE A 36 12.63 -11.45 -13.66
N ASN A 37 13.73 -11.04 -14.28
CA ASN A 37 14.45 -9.81 -13.96
C ASN A 37 13.55 -8.57 -14.15
N ASN A 38 12.83 -8.49 -15.28
CA ASN A 38 11.95 -7.36 -15.57
C ASN A 38 10.79 -7.28 -14.57
N SER A 39 10.18 -8.41 -14.23
CA SER A 39 9.05 -8.42 -13.31
C SER A 39 9.45 -8.08 -11.87
N ILE A 40 10.66 -8.44 -11.45
CA ILE A 40 11.22 -8.04 -10.15
C ILE A 40 11.53 -6.54 -10.15
N ASP A 41 12.15 -6.03 -11.21
CA ASP A 41 12.48 -4.62 -11.34
C ASP A 41 11.23 -3.72 -11.32
N GLU A 42 10.16 -4.13 -12.03
CA GLU A 42 8.86 -3.44 -11.99
C GLU A 42 8.27 -3.40 -10.57
N GLU A 43 8.27 -4.52 -9.85
CA GLU A 43 7.75 -4.62 -8.48
C GLU A 43 8.55 -3.73 -7.51
N PHE A 44 9.88 -3.78 -7.58
CA PHE A 44 10.75 -2.94 -6.74
C PHE A 44 10.58 -1.45 -7.03
N LYS A 45 10.44 -1.06 -8.29
CA LYS A 45 10.19 0.34 -8.69
C LYS A 45 8.86 0.85 -8.15
N SER A 46 7.80 0.05 -8.29
CA SER A 46 6.47 0.42 -7.78
C SER A 46 6.47 0.60 -6.26
N ILE A 47 7.08 -0.33 -5.51
CA ILE A 47 7.20 -0.21 -4.05
C ILE A 47 8.06 1.00 -3.66
N ARG A 48 9.19 1.21 -4.33
CA ARG A 48 10.03 2.39 -4.12
C ARG A 48 9.25 3.68 -4.30
N ASP A 49 8.47 3.80 -5.35
CA ASP A 49 7.70 4.99 -5.66
C ASP A 49 6.62 5.25 -4.60
N PHE A 50 5.97 4.19 -4.13
CA PHE A 50 5.01 4.29 -3.04
C PHE A 50 5.65 4.73 -1.72
N LEU A 51 6.84 4.21 -1.38
CA LEU A 51 7.59 4.65 -0.20
C LEU A 51 8.04 6.11 -0.33
N ILE A 52 8.57 6.49 -1.49
CA ILE A 52 8.96 7.89 -1.76
C ILE A 52 7.76 8.84 -1.61
N LEU A 53 6.57 8.44 -2.03
CA LEU A 53 5.35 9.22 -1.87
C LEU A 53 5.13 9.67 -0.42
N HIS A 54 5.27 8.75 0.54
CA HIS A 54 5.10 9.04 1.97
C HIS A 54 6.04 10.14 2.47
N TYR A 55 7.30 10.08 2.05
CA TYR A 55 8.30 11.07 2.44
C TYR A 55 8.14 12.39 1.68
N LYS A 56 7.81 12.33 0.39
CA LYS A 56 7.66 13.51 -0.47
C LYS A 56 6.50 14.40 -0.08
N LEU A 57 5.39 13.81 0.33
CA LEU A 57 4.17 14.54 0.69
C LEU A 57 4.14 14.97 2.17
N THR A 58 5.20 14.72 2.93
CA THR A 58 5.24 15.11 4.35
C THR A 58 5.04 16.61 4.52
N THR A 59 4.22 16.99 5.51
CA THR A 59 4.06 18.39 5.95
C THR A 59 5.02 18.75 7.07
N ARG A 60 5.80 17.80 7.60
CA ARG A 60 6.77 18.05 8.66
C ARG A 60 7.91 18.94 8.19
N ASP A 61 8.34 19.87 9.05
CA ASP A 61 9.43 20.82 8.82
C ASP A 61 10.38 20.95 10.02
N ASP A 62 10.22 20.06 10.99
CA ASP A 62 10.92 20.07 12.29
C ASP A 62 12.35 19.51 12.23
N SER A 63 12.83 19.11 11.04
CA SER A 63 14.22 18.69 10.83
C SER A 63 14.69 18.84 9.39
N GLU A 64 16.01 18.85 9.20
CA GLU A 64 16.62 18.87 7.87
C GLU A 64 16.22 17.66 7.01
N LEU A 65 16.03 16.49 7.64
CA LEU A 65 15.58 15.29 6.96
C LEU A 65 14.22 15.51 6.28
N TRP A 66 13.23 16.04 6.98
CA TRP A 66 11.90 16.25 6.44
C TRP A 66 11.88 17.35 5.38
N ASN A 67 12.67 18.39 5.56
CA ASN A 67 12.86 19.43 4.54
C ASN A 67 13.50 18.87 3.27
N TYR A 68 14.51 18.01 3.40
CA TYR A 68 15.10 17.29 2.27
C TYR A 68 14.07 16.40 1.57
N CYS A 69 13.36 15.54 2.29
CA CYS A 69 12.38 14.61 1.72
C CYS A 69 11.29 15.36 0.93
N ARG A 70 10.77 16.45 1.48
CA ARG A 70 9.76 17.28 0.82
C ARG A 70 10.26 17.92 -0.48
N ASN A 71 11.53 18.28 -0.53
CA ASN A 71 12.11 19.01 -1.68
C ASN A 71 12.89 18.10 -2.64
N MET A 72 13.16 16.82 -2.27
CA MET A 72 13.95 15.91 -3.11
C MET A 72 13.32 15.70 -4.49
N GLU A 73 14.16 15.42 -5.47
CA GLU A 73 13.73 14.93 -6.77
C GLU A 73 13.14 13.52 -6.61
N ILE A 74 12.10 13.25 -7.39
CA ILE A 74 11.40 11.97 -7.38
C ILE A 74 11.48 11.33 -8.78
N PRO A 75 11.35 9.99 -8.87
CA PRO A 75 11.33 9.29 -10.14
C PRO A 75 10.23 9.79 -11.09
N ASP A 76 10.48 9.74 -12.39
CA ASP A 76 9.51 10.18 -13.39
C ASP A 76 8.20 9.37 -13.33
N SER A 77 8.27 8.08 -13.06
CA SER A 77 7.10 7.22 -12.82
C SER A 77 6.19 7.74 -11.70
N LEU A 78 6.78 8.24 -10.62
CA LEU A 78 6.02 8.86 -9.52
C LEU A 78 5.51 10.26 -9.88
N LYS A 79 6.29 11.04 -10.64
CA LYS A 79 5.83 12.36 -11.14
C LYS A 79 4.58 12.21 -12.00
N GLU A 80 4.62 11.32 -12.99
CA GLU A 80 3.49 11.05 -13.87
C GLU A 80 2.24 10.63 -13.09
N LYS A 81 2.40 9.73 -12.11
CA LYS A 81 1.29 9.29 -11.25
C LYS A 81 0.72 10.45 -10.42
N LEU A 82 1.57 11.32 -9.88
CA LEU A 82 1.12 12.51 -9.13
C LEU A 82 0.47 13.56 -10.03
N GLU A 83 0.94 13.76 -11.25
CA GLU A 83 0.34 14.68 -12.21
C GLU A 83 -1.04 14.18 -12.64
N LEU A 84 -1.18 12.88 -12.89
CA LEU A 84 -2.46 12.25 -13.20
C LEU A 84 -3.45 12.40 -12.05
N TYR A 85 -3.01 12.17 -10.81
CA TYR A 85 -3.84 12.40 -9.63
C TYR A 85 -4.27 13.87 -9.51
N LYS A 86 -3.33 14.81 -9.66
CA LYS A 86 -3.63 16.24 -9.59
C LYS A 86 -4.61 16.69 -10.66
N SER A 87 -4.57 16.13 -11.84
CA SER A 87 -5.45 16.53 -12.95
C SER A 87 -6.91 16.16 -12.74
N GLY A 88 -7.21 15.04 -12.07
CA GLY A 88 -8.60 14.58 -11.95
C GLY A 88 -8.82 13.48 -10.92
N SER A 89 -7.98 13.40 -9.90
CA SER A 89 -8.01 12.34 -8.87
C SER A 89 -7.83 10.93 -9.44
N TRP A 90 -7.17 10.81 -10.59
CA TRP A 90 -6.95 9.53 -11.24
C TRP A 90 -5.77 8.79 -10.63
N ILE A 91 -5.97 7.53 -10.29
CA ILE A 91 -4.90 6.58 -9.99
C ILE A 91 -5.07 5.39 -10.91
N GLU A 92 -4.05 5.14 -11.73
CA GLU A 92 -4.05 3.99 -12.60
C GLU A 92 -3.99 2.70 -11.78
N ARG A 93 -4.87 1.75 -12.12
CA ARG A 93 -4.86 0.43 -11.51
C ARG A 93 -3.90 -0.48 -12.27
N ASN A 94 -2.79 -0.79 -11.65
CA ASN A 94 -1.88 -1.83 -12.14
C ASN A 94 -2.02 -3.09 -11.26
N ASN A 95 -2.52 -4.17 -11.84
CA ASN A 95 -2.74 -5.43 -11.12
C ASN A 95 -1.42 -6.14 -10.70
N LYS A 96 -0.28 -5.66 -11.16
CA LYS A 96 1.05 -6.17 -10.78
C LYS A 96 1.65 -5.44 -9.59
N GLU A 97 1.06 -4.32 -9.16
CA GLU A 97 1.55 -3.55 -8.01
C GLU A 97 1.07 -4.16 -6.70
N LEU A 98 1.93 -4.18 -5.69
CA LEU A 98 1.60 -4.60 -4.33
C LEU A 98 0.54 -3.67 -3.71
N PHE A 99 0.71 -2.37 -3.90
CA PHE A 99 -0.18 -1.34 -3.37
C PHE A 99 -1.22 -0.96 -4.42
N GLY A 100 -2.48 -1.29 -4.11
CA GLY A 100 -3.62 -0.97 -4.98
C GLY A 100 -4.03 0.50 -4.91
N VAL A 101 -5.03 0.86 -5.73
CA VAL A 101 -5.60 2.22 -5.80
C VAL A 101 -5.98 2.76 -4.42
N ASP A 102 -6.59 1.91 -3.58
CA ASP A 102 -7.03 2.32 -2.24
C ASP A 102 -5.86 2.71 -1.33
N SER A 103 -4.72 2.02 -1.44
CA SER A 103 -3.50 2.36 -0.71
C SER A 103 -2.94 3.71 -1.16
N TRP A 104 -2.87 3.94 -2.47
CA TRP A 104 -2.42 5.22 -3.01
C TRP A 104 -3.32 6.37 -2.59
N LEU A 105 -4.64 6.19 -2.69
CA LEU A 105 -5.61 7.21 -2.26
C LEU A 105 -5.55 7.47 -0.75
N ALA A 106 -5.36 6.44 0.07
CA ALA A 106 -5.22 6.59 1.52
C ALA A 106 -4.01 7.48 1.87
N VAL A 107 -2.85 7.25 1.23
CA VAL A 107 -1.66 8.07 1.46
C VAL A 107 -1.83 9.49 0.92
N LEU A 108 -2.32 9.64 -0.32
CA LEU A 108 -2.54 10.96 -0.93
C LEU A 108 -3.50 11.81 -0.10
N ASN A 109 -4.64 11.27 0.29
CA ASN A 109 -5.62 11.97 1.13
C ASN A 109 -5.11 12.22 2.55
N GLY A 110 -4.45 11.21 3.15
CA GLY A 110 -3.88 11.31 4.50
C GLY A 110 -2.76 12.35 4.60
N GLN A 111 -1.99 12.55 3.53
CA GLN A 111 -0.96 13.57 3.41
C GLN A 111 -1.49 14.91 2.84
N SER A 112 -2.81 15.04 2.76
CA SER A 112 -3.49 16.26 2.27
C SER A 112 -3.08 16.67 0.85
N ALA A 113 -2.73 15.72 0.00
CA ALA A 113 -2.55 16.00 -1.42
C ALA A 113 -3.89 16.38 -2.05
N GLN A 114 -3.94 17.52 -2.73
CA GLN A 114 -5.15 18.01 -3.36
C GLN A 114 -5.11 17.78 -4.87
N ALA A 115 -6.18 17.20 -5.41
CA ALA A 115 -6.43 17.20 -6.83
C ALA A 115 -7.08 18.51 -7.26
N ASN A 116 -6.81 18.94 -8.48
CA ASN A 116 -7.39 20.17 -9.05
C ASN A 116 -8.81 19.93 -9.57
N SER A 117 -9.18 18.69 -9.79
CA SER A 117 -10.46 18.25 -10.32
C SER A 117 -10.80 16.84 -9.84
N TYR A 118 -11.96 16.37 -10.19
CA TYR A 118 -12.45 15.01 -9.89
C TYR A 118 -13.07 14.39 -11.15
N ASN A 119 -13.41 13.10 -11.08
CA ASN A 119 -14.03 12.40 -12.19
C ASN A 119 -15.43 12.99 -12.48
N PRO A 120 -15.67 13.62 -13.63
CA PRO A 120 -16.96 14.26 -13.96
C PRO A 120 -18.14 13.29 -14.02
N LEU A 121 -17.91 11.98 -14.08
CA LEU A 121 -18.99 11.00 -13.98
C LEU A 121 -19.73 11.05 -12.64
N VAL A 122 -19.09 11.59 -11.60
CA VAL A 122 -19.75 11.81 -10.32
C VAL A 122 -20.94 12.76 -10.44
N ASP A 123 -20.86 13.76 -11.33
CA ASP A 123 -21.94 14.74 -11.57
C ASP A 123 -23.19 14.14 -12.20
N THR A 124 -23.12 12.89 -12.66
CA THR A 124 -24.29 12.16 -13.18
C THR A 124 -25.21 11.64 -12.07
N LEU A 125 -24.72 11.63 -10.82
CA LEU A 125 -25.50 11.21 -9.65
C LEU A 125 -26.05 12.41 -8.91
N PRO A 126 -27.31 12.37 -8.43
CA PRO A 126 -27.84 13.36 -7.51
C PRO A 126 -27.00 13.42 -6.22
N GLU A 127 -26.80 14.60 -5.67
CA GLU A 127 -26.03 14.81 -4.42
C GLU A 127 -26.55 13.94 -3.27
N SER A 128 -27.87 13.84 -3.13
CA SER A 128 -28.51 12.99 -2.11
C SER A 128 -28.18 11.50 -2.25
N GLU A 129 -27.94 11.03 -3.48
CA GLU A 129 -27.54 9.65 -3.72
C GLU A 129 -26.07 9.42 -3.38
N LEU A 130 -25.20 10.39 -3.68
CA LEU A 130 -23.79 10.38 -3.27
C LEU A 130 -23.66 10.37 -1.73
N GLU A 131 -24.39 11.25 -1.05
CA GLU A 131 -24.40 11.29 0.41
C GLU A 131 -24.83 9.94 1.00
N LYS A 132 -25.89 9.34 0.44
CA LYS A 132 -26.38 8.03 0.85
C LYS A 132 -25.33 6.95 0.65
N ILE A 133 -24.67 6.88 -0.51
CA ILE A 133 -23.61 5.91 -0.79
C ILE A 133 -22.46 6.04 0.21
N MET A 134 -22.06 7.27 0.51
CA MET A 134 -20.99 7.53 1.51
C MET A 134 -21.41 7.12 2.92
N GLN A 135 -22.66 7.37 3.31
CA GLN A 135 -23.19 6.98 4.61
C GLN A 135 -23.30 5.45 4.73
N ASP A 136 -23.87 4.78 3.73
CA ASP A 136 -24.01 3.33 3.70
C ASP A 136 -22.61 2.65 3.78
N THR A 137 -21.63 3.20 3.07
CA THR A 137 -20.25 2.71 3.10
C THR A 137 -19.65 2.83 4.51
N ARG A 138 -19.81 3.98 5.18
CA ARG A 138 -19.34 4.18 6.56
C ARG A 138 -20.00 3.21 7.54
N GLU A 139 -21.29 2.98 7.39
CA GLU A 139 -22.03 2.03 8.23
C GLU A 139 -21.55 0.59 8.06
N VAL A 140 -21.33 0.16 6.81
CA VAL A 140 -20.78 -1.17 6.52
C VAL A 140 -19.40 -1.33 7.14
N LEU A 141 -18.50 -0.37 6.93
CA LEU A 141 -17.14 -0.39 7.50
C LEU A 141 -17.18 -0.42 9.04
N SER A 142 -18.05 0.40 9.66
CA SER A 142 -18.21 0.42 11.11
C SER A 142 -18.73 -0.92 11.66
N LYS A 143 -19.72 -1.50 10.99
CA LYS A 143 -20.26 -2.84 11.38
C LYS A 143 -19.18 -3.92 11.23
N CYS A 144 -18.42 -3.92 10.14
CA CYS A 144 -17.32 -4.85 9.94
C CYS A 144 -16.27 -4.70 11.04
N ALA A 145 -15.82 -3.48 11.33
CA ALA A 145 -14.84 -3.22 12.38
C ALA A 145 -15.34 -3.69 13.77
N SER A 146 -16.61 -3.38 14.10
CA SER A 146 -17.23 -3.79 15.38
C SER A 146 -17.44 -5.29 15.51
N SER A 147 -17.47 -6.04 14.41
CA SER A 147 -17.61 -7.49 14.41
C SER A 147 -16.28 -8.23 14.53
N MET A 148 -15.16 -7.53 14.38
CA MET A 148 -13.85 -8.14 14.53
C MET A 148 -13.55 -8.44 15.99
N PRO A 149 -12.88 -9.57 16.30
CA PRO A 149 -12.40 -9.85 17.64
C PRO A 149 -11.37 -8.82 18.06
N ASP A 150 -11.22 -8.62 19.36
CA ASP A 150 -10.11 -7.85 19.91
C ASP A 150 -8.78 -8.43 19.45
N HIS A 151 -7.80 -7.54 19.15
CA HIS A 151 -6.51 -7.95 18.59
C HIS A 151 -5.73 -8.88 19.53
N GLU A 152 -5.70 -8.56 20.82
CA GLU A 152 -4.97 -9.37 21.80
C GLU A 152 -5.64 -10.75 21.95
N ASP A 153 -6.97 -10.79 22.00
CA ASP A 153 -7.73 -12.04 22.09
C ASP A 153 -7.51 -12.91 20.86
N PHE A 154 -7.47 -12.28 19.66
CA PHE A 154 -7.19 -13.01 18.42
C PHE A 154 -5.77 -13.61 18.43
N ILE A 155 -4.75 -12.84 18.80
CA ILE A 155 -3.37 -13.30 18.89
C ILE A 155 -3.23 -14.44 19.89
N LEU A 156 -3.80 -14.29 21.09
CA LEU A 156 -3.75 -15.31 22.13
C LEU A 156 -4.39 -16.63 21.71
N LYS A 157 -5.48 -16.55 20.97
CA LYS A 157 -6.22 -17.72 20.51
C LYS A 157 -5.57 -18.44 19.33
N ASN A 158 -4.99 -17.68 18.39
CA ASN A 158 -4.61 -18.23 17.08
C ASN A 158 -3.09 -18.34 16.86
N CYS A 159 -2.28 -17.47 17.48
CA CYS A 159 -0.85 -17.39 17.16
C CYS A 159 0.03 -16.91 18.34
N ALA A 160 -0.44 -17.05 19.58
CA ALA A 160 0.37 -16.68 20.73
C ALA A 160 1.67 -17.47 20.82
N SER A 161 2.77 -16.79 21.14
CA SER A 161 4.02 -17.47 21.48
C SER A 161 3.83 -18.31 22.76
N LYS A 162 4.62 -19.39 22.91
CA LYS A 162 4.57 -20.24 24.12
C LYS A 162 4.83 -19.45 25.40
N ASN A 163 5.65 -18.40 25.35
CA ASN A 163 5.96 -17.55 26.50
C ASN A 163 4.79 -16.64 26.89
N SER A 164 3.98 -16.18 25.94
CA SER A 164 2.78 -15.35 26.23
C SER A 164 1.68 -16.16 26.92
N GLN A 165 1.56 -17.44 26.62
CA GLN A 165 0.62 -18.35 27.29
C GLN A 165 1.04 -18.66 28.73
N LEU A 166 2.33 -18.78 29.00
CA LEU A 166 2.87 -19.04 30.33
C LEU A 166 2.71 -17.82 31.26
N ALA A 167 2.86 -16.61 30.74
CA ALA A 167 2.72 -15.37 31.51
C ALA A 167 1.30 -15.13 32.03
N LYS A 168 0.25 -15.48 31.24
CA LYS A 168 -1.16 -15.36 31.70
C LYS A 168 -1.54 -16.41 32.75
N ASN A 169 -0.97 -17.62 32.72
CA ASN A 169 -1.20 -18.65 33.74
C ASN A 169 -0.55 -18.30 35.10
N GLN A 170 0.35 -17.31 35.16
CA GLN A 170 0.98 -16.83 36.40
C GLN A 170 0.26 -15.63 37.02
N ILE A 171 -0.68 -14.98 36.29
CA ILE A 171 -1.42 -13.79 36.73
C ILE A 171 -2.88 -14.11 37.09
N ALA A 172 -3.34 -15.33 36.90
CA ALA A 172 -4.65 -15.76 37.41
C ALA A 172 -4.57 -15.99 38.92
N PRO A 173 -5.45 -15.33 39.72
CA PRO A 173 -5.45 -15.45 41.19
C PRO A 173 -5.82 -16.84 41.68
#